data_20c1c9c173c2a53bed4953825b8ce805
#
_entry.id   20c1c9c173c2a53bed4953825b8ce805
#
_cell.length_a   1.000
_cell.length_b   1.000
_cell.length_c   1.000
_cell.angle_alpha   90.00
_cell.angle_beta   90.00
_cell.angle_gamma   90.00
#
_symmetry.space_group_name_H-M   'P 1'
#
loop_
_entity.id
_entity.type
_entity.pdbx_description
1 polymer ?
#
loop_
_entity_poly.entity_id
_entity_poly.type
_entity_poly.pdbx_seq_one_letter_code
_entity_poly.pdbx_strand_id
1 'polypeptide(L)'
;MHLKISDMDMLHGSLAGKLLLFTLPIALSSMVQQLFNAADTAVAGHFGSANALAAVGTNTEIIALIVTVSSGLSIGANVLIAKHVGRNEAEKLPAAVQTAMRLAMCIGVIGLLLGQIAAAPLLRLIRTPEEIFDAAALYLRIYMLGYPFLLLYDFSAACLRARGDSRYPFLALLLSGFANVGLNLLFTAGLRMGVAGVAIATDLSTMLSAFLVLRRLAKDAVFRFAILNQRSARNGVWSILKTGIPSAVQGAVFCFANIFVQASVNRFGAEAIAGSTIAMNFEYVTYYIITAFAQAATTFTSQNHAAGEFWRCRRILRLCLGLSLLCSTVPFFAIVLFRDTLSGLFTPNAAVIQSAGVRILCMLLFEPLCNLYEIPAGVLRGSGYALYPALSTMVGTCAFRIAWIYTVFRAKPTLPMLYHAFPLLWAATIVLTALGLLALRPFAPGSEHPHTTAQSRRV
;
A
#
# COMPACT_ATOMS: atom_id res chain seq x y z
N MET A 1 -10.53 17.94 -31.38
CA MET A 1 -10.91 17.84 -29.96
C MET A 1 -9.63 17.48 -29.21
N HIS A 2 -8.98 18.46 -28.55
CA HIS A 2 -7.76 18.18 -27.78
C HIS A 2 -8.12 17.34 -26.55
N LEU A 3 -7.72 16.06 -26.55
CA LEU A 3 -7.87 15.17 -25.40
C LEU A 3 -6.99 15.70 -24.25
N LYS A 4 -7.57 16.00 -23.11
CA LYS A 4 -6.82 16.40 -21.91
C LYS A 4 -6.08 15.17 -21.37
N ILE A 5 -4.76 15.11 -21.61
CA ILE A 5 -3.93 13.94 -21.30
C ILE A 5 -3.65 13.82 -19.79
N SER A 6 -3.56 14.96 -19.09
CA SER A 6 -3.23 15.01 -17.67
C SER A 6 -4.13 16.02 -16.94
N ASP A 7 -4.53 15.69 -15.72
CA ASP A 7 -5.27 16.57 -14.83
C ASP A 7 -4.35 17.53 -14.07
N MET A 8 -3.11 17.08 -13.80
CA MET A 8 -2.03 17.90 -13.25
C MET A 8 -0.80 17.79 -14.18
N ASP A 9 -0.30 18.94 -14.65
CA ASP A 9 0.94 18.97 -15.41
C ASP A 9 2.13 18.69 -14.49
N MET A 10 2.73 17.49 -14.62
CA MET A 10 3.89 17.07 -13.83
C MET A 10 5.22 17.35 -14.53
N LEU A 11 5.17 17.73 -15.82
CA LEU A 11 6.35 17.96 -16.66
C LEU A 11 6.89 19.38 -16.54
N HIS A 12 6.02 20.40 -16.31
CA HIS A 12 6.41 21.81 -16.31
C HIS A 12 6.10 22.48 -14.97
N GLY A 13 6.67 23.63 -14.73
CA GLY A 13 6.41 24.49 -13.56
C GLY A 13 6.98 23.99 -12.23
N SER A 14 6.49 24.54 -11.12
CA SER A 14 6.98 24.25 -9.78
C SER A 14 6.63 22.82 -9.34
N LEU A 15 7.64 22.05 -8.90
CA LEU A 15 7.47 20.67 -8.44
C LEU A 15 6.97 20.57 -6.99
N ALA A 16 7.48 21.43 -6.08
CA ALA A 16 7.22 21.27 -4.64
C ALA A 16 5.73 21.37 -4.29
N GLY A 17 5.05 22.42 -4.77
CA GLY A 17 3.62 22.60 -4.52
C GLY A 17 2.78 21.48 -5.16
N LYS A 18 3.15 21.02 -6.37
CA LYS A 18 2.44 19.93 -7.05
C LYS A 18 2.63 18.60 -6.33
N LEU A 19 3.84 18.32 -5.83
CA LEU A 19 4.12 17.14 -5.03
C LEU A 19 3.28 17.11 -3.76
N LEU A 20 3.23 18.21 -2.99
CA LEU A 20 2.41 18.30 -1.78
C LEU A 20 0.92 18.11 -2.10
N LEU A 21 0.42 18.82 -3.11
CA LEU A 21 -0.98 18.76 -3.51
C LEU A 21 -1.41 17.35 -3.98
N PHE A 22 -0.49 16.62 -4.61
CA PHE A 22 -0.72 15.27 -5.08
C PHE A 22 -0.60 14.23 -3.96
N THR A 23 0.37 14.41 -3.04
CA THR A 23 0.68 13.47 -1.97
C THR A 23 -0.35 13.50 -0.85
N LEU A 24 -0.85 14.70 -0.49
CA LEU A 24 -1.78 14.87 0.63
C LEU A 24 -3.03 13.97 0.52
N PRO A 25 -3.76 13.91 -0.61
CA PRO A 25 -4.90 13.01 -0.73
C PRO A 25 -4.53 11.53 -0.62
N ILE A 26 -3.31 11.15 -1.04
CA ILE A 26 -2.83 9.75 -0.94
C ILE A 26 -2.58 9.37 0.52
N ALA A 27 -1.89 10.23 1.28
CA ALA A 27 -1.64 10.02 2.70
C ALA A 27 -2.96 9.95 3.49
N LEU A 28 -3.87 10.89 3.23
CA LEU A 28 -5.19 10.90 3.84
C LEU A 28 -6.02 9.66 3.48
N SER A 29 -5.90 9.13 2.26
CA SER A 29 -6.56 7.88 1.87
C SER A 29 -6.16 6.73 2.77
N SER A 30 -4.87 6.56 3.02
CA SER A 30 -4.36 5.46 3.86
C SER A 30 -4.77 5.63 5.32
N MET A 31 -4.72 6.86 5.86
CA MET A 31 -5.16 7.14 7.23
C MET A 31 -6.66 6.89 7.40
N VAL A 32 -7.48 7.35 6.46
CA VAL A 32 -8.94 7.15 6.47
C VAL A 32 -9.28 5.66 6.36
N GLN A 33 -8.59 4.93 5.51
CA GLN A 33 -8.76 3.47 5.39
C GLN A 33 -8.47 2.76 6.71
N GLN A 34 -7.43 3.16 7.42
CA GLN A 34 -7.11 2.61 8.74
C GLN A 34 -8.19 2.93 9.79
N LEU A 35 -8.75 4.15 9.75
CA LEU A 35 -9.85 4.52 10.64
C LEU A 35 -11.11 3.68 10.38
N PHE A 36 -11.43 3.39 9.11
CA PHE A 36 -12.58 2.55 8.78
C PHE A 36 -12.35 1.08 9.19
N ASN A 37 -11.14 0.55 9.03
CA ASN A 37 -10.80 -0.79 9.54
C ASN A 37 -10.96 -0.88 11.07
N ALA A 38 -10.57 0.19 11.78
CA ALA A 38 -10.77 0.28 13.23
C ALA A 38 -12.27 0.37 13.59
N ALA A 39 -13.06 1.11 12.81
CA ALA A 39 -14.52 1.19 13.00
C ALA A 39 -15.20 -0.17 12.76
N ASP A 40 -14.80 -0.93 11.73
CA ASP A 40 -15.30 -2.28 11.47
C ASP A 40 -15.07 -3.20 12.67
N THR A 41 -13.86 -3.16 13.23
CA THR A 41 -13.51 -3.92 14.43
C THR A 41 -14.30 -3.49 15.65
N ALA A 42 -14.51 -2.17 15.84
CA ALA A 42 -15.30 -1.63 16.94
C ALA A 42 -16.77 -2.03 16.84
N VAL A 43 -17.36 -1.99 15.64
CA VAL A 43 -18.76 -2.42 15.42
C VAL A 43 -18.90 -3.92 15.66
N ALA A 44 -17.96 -4.74 15.16
CA ALA A 44 -17.93 -6.18 15.42
C ALA A 44 -17.85 -6.50 16.93
N GLY A 45 -17.07 -5.71 17.69
CA GLY A 45 -16.90 -5.88 19.13
C GLY A 45 -18.10 -5.43 19.96
N HIS A 46 -18.74 -4.30 19.60
CA HIS A 46 -19.85 -3.74 20.38
C HIS A 46 -21.20 -4.40 20.08
N PHE A 47 -21.47 -4.71 18.82
CA PHE A 47 -22.77 -5.19 18.35
C PHE A 47 -22.74 -6.66 17.91
N GLY A 48 -21.54 -7.26 17.78
CA GLY A 48 -21.36 -8.67 17.51
C GLY A 48 -21.19 -9.50 18.79
N SER A 49 -20.96 -10.79 18.63
CA SER A 49 -20.53 -11.67 19.73
C SER A 49 -19.01 -11.58 19.94
N ALA A 50 -18.50 -12.04 21.09
CA ALA A 50 -17.06 -12.17 21.32
C ALA A 50 -16.38 -13.02 20.23
N ASN A 51 -17.06 -14.06 19.74
CA ASN A 51 -16.59 -14.89 18.63
C ASN A 51 -16.56 -14.12 17.31
N ALA A 52 -17.46 -13.16 17.07
CA ALA A 52 -17.46 -12.32 15.89
C ALA A 52 -16.24 -11.39 15.86
N LEU A 53 -15.93 -10.75 16.98
CA LEU A 53 -14.74 -9.91 17.12
C LEU A 53 -13.46 -10.73 16.91
N ALA A 54 -13.37 -11.91 17.53
CA ALA A 54 -12.22 -12.80 17.39
C ALA A 54 -12.07 -13.31 15.95
N ALA A 55 -13.17 -13.63 15.26
CA ALA A 55 -13.15 -14.06 13.86
C ALA A 55 -12.68 -12.95 12.91
N VAL A 56 -13.15 -11.70 13.09
CA VAL A 56 -12.67 -10.53 12.32
C VAL A 56 -11.19 -10.30 12.58
N GLY A 57 -10.78 -10.28 13.85
CA GLY A 57 -9.40 -10.07 14.25
C GLY A 57 -8.42 -11.11 13.67
N THR A 58 -8.81 -12.39 13.65
CA THR A 58 -8.02 -13.49 13.08
C THR A 58 -7.75 -13.28 11.58
N ASN A 59 -8.67 -12.68 10.84
CA ASN A 59 -8.54 -12.42 9.41
C ASN A 59 -7.71 -11.17 9.05
N THR A 60 -7.40 -10.32 10.02
CA THR A 60 -6.76 -9.01 9.77
C THR A 60 -5.45 -9.13 8.99
N GLU A 61 -4.57 -10.07 9.37
CA GLU A 61 -3.27 -10.26 8.69
C GLU A 61 -3.43 -10.83 7.27
N ILE A 62 -4.40 -11.73 7.08
CA ILE A 62 -4.70 -12.29 5.74
C ILE A 62 -5.24 -11.18 4.84
N ILE A 63 -6.12 -10.34 5.36
CA ILE A 63 -6.67 -9.20 4.63
C ILE A 63 -5.59 -8.17 4.31
N ALA A 64 -4.73 -7.85 5.27
CA ALA A 64 -3.60 -6.96 5.05
C ALA A 64 -2.68 -7.45 3.91
N LEU A 65 -2.42 -8.75 3.86
CA LEU A 65 -1.67 -9.37 2.76
C LEU A 65 -2.39 -9.19 1.42
N ILE A 66 -3.69 -9.49 1.36
CA ILE A 66 -4.53 -9.38 0.15
C ILE A 66 -4.53 -7.92 -0.37
N VAL A 67 -4.77 -6.95 0.49
CA VAL A 67 -4.78 -5.52 0.16
C VAL A 67 -3.40 -5.05 -0.33
N THR A 68 -2.34 -5.49 0.35
CA THR A 68 -0.96 -5.12 0.00
C THR A 68 -0.57 -5.68 -1.38
N VAL A 69 -0.94 -6.92 -1.68
CA VAL A 69 -0.71 -7.53 -3.01
C VAL A 69 -1.48 -6.77 -4.09
N SER A 70 -2.75 -6.44 -3.86
CA SER A 70 -3.59 -5.66 -4.80
C SER A 70 -2.98 -4.30 -5.10
N SER A 71 -2.62 -3.57 -4.06
CA SER A 71 -1.99 -2.26 -4.18
C SER A 71 -0.65 -2.34 -4.93
N GLY A 72 0.18 -3.33 -4.60
CA GLY A 72 1.45 -3.58 -5.28
C GLY A 72 1.29 -3.84 -6.79
N LEU A 73 0.32 -4.67 -7.17
CA LEU A 73 0.01 -4.95 -8.58
C LEU A 73 -0.43 -3.68 -9.32
N SER A 74 -1.23 -2.82 -8.70
CA SER A 74 -1.74 -1.58 -9.28
C SER A 74 -0.64 -0.57 -9.63
N ILE A 75 0.52 -0.62 -8.95
CA ILE A 75 1.70 0.22 -9.27
C ILE A 75 2.14 0.00 -10.71
N GLY A 76 2.04 -1.22 -11.23
CA GLY A 76 2.37 -1.50 -12.63
C GLY A 76 1.48 -0.75 -13.61
N ALA A 77 0.19 -0.65 -13.36
CA ALA A 77 -0.74 0.15 -14.16
C ALA A 77 -0.42 1.65 -14.07
N ASN A 78 -0.12 2.15 -12.86
CA ASN A 78 0.30 3.54 -12.65
C ASN A 78 1.53 3.88 -13.50
N VAL A 79 2.59 3.07 -13.42
CA VAL A 79 3.84 3.31 -14.17
C VAL A 79 3.64 3.26 -15.67
N LEU A 80 2.86 2.29 -16.19
CA LEU A 80 2.58 2.19 -17.62
C LEU A 80 1.85 3.43 -18.15
N ILE A 81 0.78 3.83 -17.47
CA ILE A 81 -0.04 4.98 -17.88
C ILE A 81 0.74 6.28 -17.73
N ALA A 82 1.48 6.45 -16.62
CA ALA A 82 2.34 7.61 -16.41
C ALA A 82 3.41 7.76 -17.51
N LYS A 83 3.98 6.66 -18.00
CA LYS A 83 4.91 6.67 -19.16
C LYS A 83 4.24 7.16 -20.43
N HIS A 84 3.04 6.71 -20.76
CA HIS A 84 2.31 7.19 -21.94
C HIS A 84 1.95 8.67 -21.81
N VAL A 85 1.56 9.12 -20.60
CA VAL A 85 1.31 10.54 -20.32
C VAL A 85 2.60 11.36 -20.52
N GLY A 86 3.73 10.91 -19.98
CA GLY A 86 5.02 11.58 -20.10
C GLY A 86 5.52 11.70 -21.55
N ARG A 87 5.26 10.69 -22.37
CA ARG A 87 5.60 10.69 -23.81
C ARG A 87 4.59 11.44 -24.68
N ASN A 88 3.55 12.00 -24.08
CA ASN A 88 2.43 12.64 -24.82
C ASN A 88 1.72 11.71 -25.81
N GLU A 89 1.70 10.40 -25.54
CA GLU A 89 1.11 9.35 -26.38
C GLU A 89 -0.40 9.18 -26.06
N ALA A 90 -1.21 10.21 -26.34
CA ALA A 90 -2.65 10.21 -26.06
C ALA A 90 -3.40 9.03 -26.70
N GLU A 91 -2.95 8.59 -27.89
CA GLU A 91 -3.57 7.50 -28.64
C GLU A 91 -3.40 6.12 -27.96
N LYS A 92 -2.33 5.93 -27.16
CA LYS A 92 -2.05 4.67 -26.47
C LYS A 92 -2.73 4.57 -25.11
N LEU A 93 -3.14 5.69 -24.52
CA LEU A 93 -3.78 5.73 -23.20
C LEU A 93 -5.04 4.88 -23.11
N PRO A 94 -6.00 4.93 -24.08
CA PRO A 94 -7.20 4.11 -24.01
C PRO A 94 -6.89 2.62 -23.94
N ALA A 95 -5.96 2.13 -24.78
CA ALA A 95 -5.56 0.72 -24.81
C ALA A 95 -4.83 0.29 -23.51
N ALA A 96 -3.99 1.16 -22.95
CA ALA A 96 -3.28 0.90 -21.71
C ALA A 96 -4.24 0.76 -20.53
N VAL A 97 -5.23 1.66 -20.43
CA VAL A 97 -6.25 1.60 -19.37
C VAL A 97 -7.17 0.40 -19.53
N GLN A 98 -7.61 0.11 -20.73
CA GLN A 98 -8.42 -1.08 -20.99
C GLN A 98 -7.66 -2.36 -20.58
N THR A 99 -6.36 -2.43 -20.90
CA THR A 99 -5.50 -3.54 -20.49
C THR A 99 -5.42 -3.63 -18.98
N ALA A 100 -5.25 -2.50 -18.28
CA ALA A 100 -5.21 -2.45 -16.82
C ALA A 100 -6.53 -2.94 -16.20
N MET A 101 -7.69 -2.48 -16.71
CA MET A 101 -9.00 -2.90 -16.18
C MET A 101 -9.30 -4.38 -16.45
N ARG A 102 -8.97 -4.89 -17.65
CA ARG A 102 -9.11 -6.32 -17.95
C ARG A 102 -8.23 -7.17 -17.05
N LEU A 103 -6.99 -6.76 -16.86
CA LEU A 103 -6.04 -7.47 -15.99
C LEU A 103 -6.53 -7.47 -14.55
N ALA A 104 -7.02 -6.33 -14.03
CA ALA A 104 -7.61 -6.23 -12.71
C ALA A 104 -8.79 -7.19 -12.53
N MET A 105 -9.70 -7.25 -13.52
CA MET A 105 -10.84 -8.16 -13.47
C MET A 105 -10.41 -9.63 -13.54
N CYS A 106 -9.49 -9.99 -14.44
CA CYS A 106 -8.97 -11.36 -14.55
C CYS A 106 -8.29 -11.82 -13.26
N ILE A 107 -7.37 -11.00 -12.72
CA ILE A 107 -6.69 -11.33 -11.46
C ILE A 107 -7.69 -11.35 -10.30
N GLY A 108 -8.66 -10.42 -10.30
CA GLY A 108 -9.72 -10.35 -9.30
C GLY A 108 -10.57 -11.62 -9.26
N VAL A 109 -11.02 -12.10 -10.41
CA VAL A 109 -11.81 -13.34 -10.51
C VAL A 109 -10.98 -14.56 -10.13
N ILE A 110 -9.73 -14.63 -10.61
CA ILE A 110 -8.81 -15.74 -10.23
C ILE A 110 -8.57 -15.70 -8.71
N GLY A 111 -8.30 -14.53 -8.14
CA GLY A 111 -8.08 -14.37 -6.70
C GLY A 111 -9.31 -14.69 -5.87
N LEU A 112 -10.51 -14.30 -6.33
CA LEU A 112 -11.77 -14.73 -5.73
C LEU A 112 -11.88 -16.25 -5.67
N LEU A 113 -11.69 -16.94 -6.80
CA LEU A 113 -11.80 -18.41 -6.85
C LEU A 113 -10.75 -19.08 -5.97
N LEU A 114 -9.51 -18.62 -6.04
CA LEU A 114 -8.43 -19.12 -5.17
C LEU A 114 -8.73 -18.85 -3.70
N GLY A 115 -9.26 -17.67 -3.37
CA GLY A 115 -9.64 -17.30 -2.00
C GLY A 115 -10.74 -18.17 -1.43
N GLN A 116 -11.76 -18.52 -2.22
CA GLN A 116 -12.81 -19.46 -1.79
C GLN A 116 -12.24 -20.84 -1.40
N ILE A 117 -11.27 -21.33 -2.17
CA ILE A 117 -10.62 -22.63 -1.94
C ILE A 117 -9.63 -22.52 -0.77
N ALA A 118 -8.83 -21.43 -0.73
CA ALA A 118 -7.74 -21.27 0.22
C ALA A 118 -8.18 -20.79 1.61
N ALA A 119 -9.40 -20.26 1.79
CA ALA A 119 -9.86 -19.70 3.06
C ALA A 119 -9.71 -20.68 4.23
N ALA A 120 -10.25 -21.88 4.13
CA ALA A 120 -10.17 -22.87 5.20
C ALA A 120 -8.72 -23.40 5.42
N PRO A 121 -7.94 -23.77 4.39
CA PRO A 121 -6.54 -24.13 4.55
C PRO A 121 -5.67 -23.04 5.22
N LEU A 122 -5.86 -21.77 4.84
CA LEU A 122 -5.11 -20.66 5.42
C LEU A 122 -5.41 -20.49 6.91
N LEU A 123 -6.69 -20.56 7.30
CA LEU A 123 -7.11 -20.47 8.70
C LEU A 123 -6.57 -21.64 9.53
N ARG A 124 -6.53 -22.85 8.99
CA ARG A 124 -5.90 -24.00 9.65
C ARG A 124 -4.38 -23.80 9.79
N LEU A 125 -3.72 -23.23 8.78
CA LEU A 125 -2.29 -22.97 8.81
C LEU A 125 -1.91 -22.00 9.92
N ILE A 126 -2.72 -20.96 10.19
CA ILE A 126 -2.52 -20.02 11.28
C ILE A 126 -3.07 -20.52 12.62
N ARG A 127 -3.54 -21.79 12.69
CA ARG A 127 -4.05 -22.45 13.89
C ARG A 127 -5.22 -21.69 14.53
N THR A 128 -6.18 -21.27 13.72
CA THR A 128 -7.43 -20.66 14.20
C THR A 128 -8.16 -21.64 15.13
N PRO A 129 -8.57 -21.21 16.35
CA PRO A 129 -9.33 -22.04 17.26
C PRO A 129 -10.65 -22.54 16.64
N GLU A 130 -11.04 -23.78 16.94
CA GLU A 130 -12.25 -24.41 16.37
C GLU A 130 -13.53 -23.65 16.68
N GLU A 131 -13.60 -23.01 17.87
CA GLU A 131 -14.75 -22.23 18.33
C GLU A 131 -15.11 -21.05 17.42
N ILE A 132 -14.12 -20.47 16.74
CA ILE A 132 -14.30 -19.31 15.86
C ILE A 132 -14.03 -19.63 14.39
N PHE A 133 -13.62 -20.88 14.09
CA PHE A 133 -13.16 -21.28 12.75
C PHE A 133 -14.21 -21.03 11.66
N ASP A 134 -15.45 -21.49 11.89
CA ASP A 134 -16.53 -21.34 10.90
C ASP A 134 -16.90 -19.88 10.67
N ALA A 135 -16.91 -19.06 11.73
CA ALA A 135 -17.16 -17.63 11.64
C ALA A 135 -16.04 -16.91 10.88
N ALA A 136 -14.78 -17.26 11.16
CA ALA A 136 -13.61 -16.70 10.46
C ALA A 136 -13.58 -17.13 8.99
N ALA A 137 -13.91 -18.38 8.67
CA ALA A 137 -13.99 -18.89 7.31
C ALA A 137 -15.11 -18.23 6.51
N LEU A 138 -16.29 -18.05 7.13
CA LEU A 138 -17.41 -17.33 6.53
C LEU A 138 -17.03 -15.88 6.20
N TYR A 139 -16.43 -15.18 7.17
CA TYR A 139 -15.97 -13.81 6.98
C TYR A 139 -15.00 -13.69 5.79
N LEU A 140 -13.95 -14.53 5.76
CA LEU A 140 -12.95 -14.49 4.70
C LEU A 140 -13.54 -14.83 3.33
N ARG A 141 -14.44 -15.82 3.26
CA ARG A 141 -15.12 -16.18 2.01
C ARG A 141 -15.99 -15.05 1.48
N ILE A 142 -16.76 -14.39 2.33
CA ILE A 142 -17.55 -13.22 1.92
C ILE A 142 -16.61 -12.10 1.46
N TYR A 143 -15.59 -11.75 2.25
CA TYR A 143 -14.61 -10.73 1.90
C TYR A 143 -13.97 -10.97 0.53
N MET A 144 -13.69 -12.23 0.18
CA MET A 144 -13.15 -12.60 -1.13
C MET A 144 -14.12 -12.39 -2.29
N LEU A 145 -15.44 -12.29 -2.05
CA LEU A 145 -16.40 -11.87 -3.10
C LEU A 145 -16.15 -10.42 -3.53
N GLY A 146 -15.72 -9.57 -2.61
CA GLY A 146 -15.34 -8.18 -2.86
C GLY A 146 -13.99 -8.00 -3.57
N TYR A 147 -13.13 -9.04 -3.64
CA TYR A 147 -11.77 -8.93 -4.15
C TYR A 147 -11.66 -8.41 -5.61
N PRO A 148 -12.51 -8.79 -6.57
CA PRO A 148 -12.51 -8.19 -7.91
C PRO A 148 -12.75 -6.68 -7.88
N PHE A 149 -13.62 -6.21 -7.00
CA PHE A 149 -13.91 -4.78 -6.85
C PHE A 149 -12.76 -4.02 -6.19
N LEU A 150 -12.06 -4.65 -5.23
CA LEU A 150 -10.84 -4.09 -4.63
C LEU A 150 -9.78 -3.85 -5.71
N LEU A 151 -9.51 -4.84 -6.56
CA LEU A 151 -8.57 -4.68 -7.68
C LEU A 151 -9.03 -3.64 -8.68
N LEU A 152 -10.31 -3.60 -9.02
CA LEU A 152 -10.86 -2.57 -9.90
C LEU A 152 -10.68 -1.17 -9.31
N TYR A 153 -10.91 -1.00 -8.01
CA TYR A 153 -10.64 0.27 -7.34
C TYR A 153 -9.15 0.62 -7.41
N ASP A 154 -8.25 -0.26 -7.00
CA ASP A 154 -6.81 -0.02 -6.95
C ASP A 154 -6.24 0.34 -8.33
N PHE A 155 -6.58 -0.42 -9.36
CA PHE A 155 -6.11 -0.18 -10.72
C PHE A 155 -6.71 1.09 -11.32
N SER A 156 -8.00 1.36 -11.09
CA SER A 156 -8.65 2.59 -11.54
C SER A 156 -8.07 3.82 -10.85
N ALA A 157 -7.85 3.75 -9.55
CA ALA A 157 -7.19 4.80 -8.78
C ALA A 157 -5.74 5.02 -9.27
N ALA A 158 -5.01 3.94 -9.58
CA ALA A 158 -3.67 4.02 -10.16
C ALA A 158 -3.68 4.72 -11.53
N CYS A 159 -4.69 4.47 -12.37
CA CYS A 159 -4.87 5.16 -13.66
C CYS A 159 -5.10 6.66 -13.48
N LEU A 160 -5.98 7.06 -12.54
CA LEU A 160 -6.23 8.48 -12.24
C LEU A 160 -5.00 9.17 -11.68
N ARG A 161 -4.31 8.54 -10.71
CA ARG A 161 -3.06 9.07 -10.13
C ARG A 161 -1.98 9.22 -11.19
N ALA A 162 -1.85 8.27 -12.12
CA ALA A 162 -0.89 8.35 -13.22
C ALA A 162 -1.10 9.58 -14.11
N ARG A 163 -2.30 10.14 -14.16
CA ARG A 163 -2.68 11.36 -14.87
C ARG A 163 -2.68 12.62 -14.00
N GLY A 164 -2.39 12.47 -12.72
CA GLY A 164 -2.30 13.59 -11.77
C GLY A 164 -3.55 13.82 -10.91
N ASP A 165 -4.58 12.99 -11.02
CA ASP A 165 -5.76 13.08 -10.15
C ASP A 165 -5.62 12.10 -8.97
N SER A 166 -5.12 12.59 -7.84
CA SER A 166 -5.11 11.86 -6.56
C SER A 166 -6.32 12.17 -5.68
N ARG A 167 -7.04 13.27 -5.96
CA ARG A 167 -8.15 13.76 -5.15
C ARG A 167 -9.39 12.90 -5.31
N TYR A 168 -9.73 12.53 -6.55
CA TYR A 168 -10.95 11.78 -6.80
C TYR A 168 -10.94 10.37 -6.18
N PRO A 169 -9.85 9.58 -6.30
CA PRO A 169 -9.74 8.31 -5.57
C PRO A 169 -9.89 8.47 -4.05
N PHE A 170 -9.32 9.52 -3.46
CA PHE A 170 -9.49 9.83 -2.05
C PHE A 170 -10.96 10.11 -1.69
N LEU A 171 -11.65 10.97 -2.44
CA LEU A 171 -13.05 11.30 -2.18
C LEU A 171 -13.96 10.07 -2.35
N ALA A 172 -13.70 9.22 -3.35
CA ALA A 172 -14.42 7.98 -3.53
C ALA A 172 -14.23 7.03 -2.33
N LEU A 173 -13.00 6.91 -1.81
CA LEU A 173 -12.70 6.11 -0.62
C LEU A 173 -13.38 6.69 0.62
N LEU A 174 -13.32 8.00 0.81
CA LEU A 174 -13.95 8.68 1.95
C LEU A 174 -15.46 8.45 1.98
N LEU A 175 -16.13 8.63 0.82
CA LEU A 175 -17.57 8.41 0.71
C LEU A 175 -17.95 6.94 0.94
N SER A 176 -17.20 6.01 0.36
CA SER A 176 -17.44 4.57 0.55
C SER A 176 -17.17 4.13 2.00
N GLY A 177 -16.21 4.76 2.68
CA GLY A 177 -15.93 4.47 4.07
C GLY A 177 -17.06 4.93 5.00
N PHE A 178 -17.65 6.11 4.78
CA PHE A 178 -18.86 6.50 5.52
C PHE A 178 -20.03 5.55 5.23
N ALA A 179 -20.20 5.12 3.98
CA ALA A 179 -21.20 4.11 3.64
C ALA A 179 -20.91 2.76 4.35
N ASN A 180 -19.63 2.36 4.44
CA ASN A 180 -19.20 1.17 5.16
C ASN A 180 -19.64 1.21 6.63
N VAL A 181 -19.34 2.30 7.36
CA VAL A 181 -19.75 2.46 8.76
C VAL A 181 -21.29 2.38 8.90
N GLY A 182 -22.02 3.06 8.02
CA GLY A 182 -23.50 3.01 8.01
C GLY A 182 -24.04 1.60 7.74
N LEU A 183 -23.48 0.90 6.75
CA LEU A 183 -23.85 -0.48 6.42
C LEU A 183 -23.48 -1.47 7.55
N ASN A 184 -22.32 -1.28 8.18
CA ASN A 184 -21.91 -2.08 9.34
C ASN A 184 -22.91 -1.96 10.50
N LEU A 185 -23.32 -0.75 10.83
CA LEU A 185 -24.32 -0.52 11.85
C LEU A 185 -25.67 -1.15 11.45
N LEU A 186 -26.09 -0.98 10.20
CA LEU A 186 -27.34 -1.55 9.71
C LEU A 186 -27.33 -3.08 9.78
N PHE A 187 -26.29 -3.72 9.26
CA PHE A 187 -26.24 -5.19 9.16
C PHE A 187 -25.90 -5.85 10.49
N THR A 188 -25.03 -5.26 11.30
CA THR A 188 -24.58 -5.88 12.55
C THR A 188 -25.48 -5.50 13.71
N ALA A 189 -25.82 -4.22 13.92
CA ALA A 189 -26.68 -3.77 15.00
C ALA A 189 -28.18 -3.92 14.65
N GLY A 190 -28.59 -3.51 13.43
CA GLY A 190 -29.98 -3.55 13.01
C GLY A 190 -30.47 -4.95 12.66
N LEU A 191 -29.82 -5.60 11.71
CA LEU A 191 -30.22 -6.92 11.18
C LEU A 191 -29.60 -8.10 11.94
N ARG A 192 -28.68 -7.85 12.86
CA ARG A 192 -28.01 -8.86 13.71
C ARG A 192 -27.31 -9.97 12.90
N MET A 193 -26.74 -9.62 11.74
CA MET A 193 -26.07 -10.58 10.85
C MET A 193 -24.67 -11.01 11.36
N GLY A 194 -24.20 -10.46 12.49
CA GLY A 194 -22.91 -10.80 13.09
C GLY A 194 -21.74 -10.59 12.12
N VAL A 195 -20.88 -11.58 12.03
CA VAL A 195 -19.65 -11.56 11.18
C VAL A 195 -19.96 -11.36 9.70
N ALA A 196 -21.02 -11.98 9.20
CA ALA A 196 -21.43 -11.85 7.79
C ALA A 196 -21.83 -10.41 7.46
N GLY A 197 -22.49 -9.71 8.40
CA GLY A 197 -22.89 -8.31 8.25
C GLY A 197 -21.68 -7.39 8.02
N VAL A 198 -20.62 -7.56 8.81
CA VAL A 198 -19.37 -6.77 8.66
C VAL A 198 -18.71 -7.03 7.30
N ALA A 199 -18.59 -8.30 6.88
CA ALA A 199 -17.97 -8.65 5.62
C ALA A 199 -18.77 -8.10 4.42
N ILE A 200 -20.10 -8.24 4.43
CA ILE A 200 -20.97 -7.72 3.35
C ILE A 200 -20.89 -6.18 3.29
N ALA A 201 -20.87 -5.51 4.45
CA ALA A 201 -20.74 -4.05 4.49
C ALA A 201 -19.41 -3.59 3.85
N THR A 202 -18.32 -4.29 4.13
CA THR A 202 -17.00 -4.02 3.55
C THR A 202 -16.99 -4.26 2.04
N ASP A 203 -17.59 -5.35 1.57
CA ASP A 203 -17.68 -5.66 0.14
C ASP A 203 -18.53 -4.62 -0.63
N LEU A 204 -19.70 -4.25 -0.10
CA LEU A 204 -20.57 -3.24 -0.71
C LEU A 204 -19.90 -1.86 -0.76
N SER A 205 -19.19 -1.48 0.30
CA SER A 205 -18.45 -0.22 0.31
C SER A 205 -17.28 -0.23 -0.67
N THR A 206 -16.57 -1.37 -0.79
CA THR A 206 -15.51 -1.56 -1.79
C THR A 206 -16.08 -1.51 -3.21
N MET A 207 -17.22 -2.12 -3.45
CA MET A 207 -17.93 -2.04 -4.73
C MET A 207 -18.35 -0.59 -5.04
N LEU A 208 -18.83 0.16 -4.05
CA LEU A 208 -19.17 1.58 -4.22
C LEU A 208 -17.93 2.41 -4.61
N SER A 209 -16.80 2.23 -3.92
CA SER A 209 -15.55 2.94 -4.24
C SER A 209 -15.08 2.63 -5.67
N ALA A 210 -15.10 1.36 -6.06
CA ALA A 210 -14.76 0.92 -7.42
C ALA A 210 -15.70 1.55 -8.46
N PHE A 211 -17.00 1.52 -8.22
CA PHE A 211 -17.99 2.12 -9.10
C PHE A 211 -17.78 3.63 -9.29
N LEU A 212 -17.54 4.37 -8.21
CA LEU A 212 -17.31 5.82 -8.27
C LEU A 212 -16.07 6.14 -9.11
N VAL A 213 -14.96 5.43 -8.90
CA VAL A 213 -13.72 5.68 -9.65
C VAL A 213 -13.88 5.26 -11.12
N LEU A 214 -14.49 4.11 -11.41
CA LEU A 214 -14.81 3.69 -12.79
C LEU A 214 -15.72 4.67 -13.50
N ARG A 215 -16.76 5.19 -12.84
CA ARG A 215 -17.65 6.23 -13.38
C ARG A 215 -16.87 7.50 -13.74
N ARG A 216 -15.90 7.90 -12.92
CA ARG A 216 -15.01 9.04 -13.20
C ARG A 216 -14.17 8.78 -14.44
N LEU A 217 -13.58 7.59 -14.54
CA LEU A 217 -12.83 7.16 -15.71
C LEU A 217 -13.72 7.15 -16.97
N ALA A 218 -14.93 6.58 -16.90
CA ALA A 218 -15.84 6.48 -18.03
C ALA A 218 -16.33 7.84 -18.55
N LYS A 219 -16.34 8.90 -17.73
CA LYS A 219 -16.67 10.26 -18.16
C LYS A 219 -15.55 10.92 -18.97
N ASP A 220 -14.33 10.42 -18.87
CA ASP A 220 -13.20 10.95 -19.62
C ASP A 220 -13.23 10.45 -21.07
N ALA A 221 -13.04 11.37 -22.04
CA ALA A 221 -13.06 11.04 -23.46
C ALA A 221 -12.01 9.98 -23.84
N VAL A 222 -10.85 9.99 -23.17
CA VAL A 222 -9.79 8.99 -23.36
C VAL A 222 -10.29 7.58 -23.05
N PHE A 223 -11.14 7.43 -22.03
CA PHE A 223 -11.65 6.14 -21.59
C PHE A 223 -12.92 5.69 -22.34
N ARG A 224 -13.76 6.63 -22.79
CA ARG A 224 -14.90 6.28 -23.64
C ARG A 224 -14.45 5.56 -24.91
N PHE A 225 -13.35 6.00 -25.52
CA PHE A 225 -12.74 5.33 -26.67
C PHE A 225 -12.20 3.94 -26.31
N ALA A 226 -11.71 3.73 -25.08
CA ALA A 226 -11.19 2.43 -24.63
C ALA A 226 -12.27 1.36 -24.57
N ILE A 227 -13.49 1.71 -24.16
CA ILE A 227 -14.63 0.77 -24.08
C ILE A 227 -15.08 0.34 -25.48
N LEU A 228 -14.98 1.21 -26.47
CA LEU A 228 -15.44 0.97 -27.84
C LEU A 228 -14.41 0.23 -28.71
N ASN A 229 -13.11 0.30 -28.38
CA ASN A 229 -12.05 -0.23 -29.22
C ASN A 229 -11.37 -1.44 -28.57
N GLN A 230 -11.68 -2.65 -29.06
CA GLN A 230 -11.29 -3.93 -28.42
C GLN A 230 -9.82 -4.37 -28.58
N ARG A 231 -8.90 -3.49 -28.95
CA ARG A 231 -7.48 -3.85 -29.13
C ARG A 231 -6.70 -3.81 -27.81
N SER A 232 -6.70 -4.91 -27.08
CA SER A 232 -5.78 -5.12 -25.95
C SER A 232 -4.35 -5.33 -26.47
N ALA A 233 -3.41 -4.50 -26.05
CA ALA A 233 -2.00 -4.67 -26.41
C ALA A 233 -1.35 -5.71 -25.48
N ARG A 234 -1.00 -6.89 -25.99
CA ARG A 234 -0.27 -7.95 -25.25
C ARG A 234 0.97 -7.41 -24.54
N ASN A 235 1.66 -6.45 -25.14
CA ASN A 235 2.82 -5.78 -24.56
C ASN A 235 2.47 -4.92 -23.31
N GLY A 236 1.25 -4.42 -23.20
CA GLY A 236 0.76 -3.67 -22.03
C GLY A 236 0.62 -4.54 -20.78
N VAL A 237 0.11 -5.77 -20.94
CA VAL A 237 -0.01 -6.73 -19.82
C VAL A 237 1.34 -7.02 -19.21
N TRP A 238 2.34 -7.36 -20.03
CA TRP A 238 3.69 -7.63 -19.57
C TRP A 238 4.32 -6.44 -18.86
N SER A 239 4.13 -5.22 -19.40
CA SER A 239 4.65 -4.01 -18.78
C SER A 239 4.05 -3.75 -17.38
N ILE A 240 2.75 -4.01 -17.20
CA ILE A 240 2.09 -3.91 -15.90
C ILE A 240 2.63 -4.96 -14.94
N LEU A 241 2.71 -6.22 -15.36
CA LEU A 241 3.16 -7.33 -14.52
C LEU A 241 4.63 -7.21 -14.13
N LYS A 242 5.50 -6.76 -15.05
CA LYS A 242 6.94 -6.55 -14.79
C LYS A 242 7.21 -5.57 -13.63
N THR A 243 6.34 -4.60 -13.42
CA THR A 243 6.46 -3.64 -12.31
C THR A 243 5.58 -4.04 -11.13
N GLY A 244 4.37 -4.53 -11.39
CA GLY A 244 3.38 -4.88 -10.37
C GLY A 244 3.76 -6.11 -9.56
N ILE A 245 4.21 -7.20 -10.20
CA ILE A 245 4.58 -8.43 -9.49
C ILE A 245 5.71 -8.21 -8.47
N PRO A 246 6.85 -7.59 -8.83
CA PRO A 246 7.89 -7.31 -7.84
C PRO A 246 7.38 -6.45 -6.66
N SER A 247 6.54 -5.46 -6.94
CA SER A 247 5.97 -4.59 -5.90
C SER A 247 4.99 -5.36 -4.98
N ALA A 248 4.17 -6.22 -5.55
CA ALA A 248 3.25 -7.08 -4.79
C ALA A 248 4.00 -8.11 -3.92
N VAL A 249 5.02 -8.76 -4.48
CA VAL A 249 5.87 -9.71 -3.75
C VAL A 249 6.63 -9.01 -2.63
N GLN A 250 7.17 -7.81 -2.88
CA GLN A 250 7.81 -6.99 -1.84
C GLN A 250 6.87 -6.78 -0.65
N GLY A 251 5.64 -6.36 -0.90
CA GLY A 251 4.63 -6.15 0.13
C GLY A 251 4.24 -7.44 0.85
N ALA A 252 4.04 -8.54 0.12
CA ALA A 252 3.71 -9.84 0.69
C ALA A 252 4.80 -10.33 1.65
N VAL A 253 6.07 -10.29 1.24
CA VAL A 253 7.21 -10.70 2.07
C VAL A 253 7.35 -9.80 3.29
N PHE A 254 7.03 -8.51 3.16
CA PHE A 254 7.00 -7.59 4.31
C PHE A 254 5.93 -7.98 5.34
N CYS A 255 4.71 -8.32 4.89
CA CYS A 255 3.66 -8.82 5.79
C CYS A 255 4.09 -10.12 6.50
N PHE A 256 4.69 -11.07 5.77
CA PHE A 256 5.24 -12.28 6.39
C PHE A 256 6.30 -11.99 7.44
N ALA A 257 7.22 -11.06 7.17
CA ALA A 257 8.26 -10.69 8.14
C ALA A 257 7.68 -10.05 9.42
N ASN A 258 6.55 -9.33 9.32
CA ASN A 258 5.85 -8.78 10.47
C ASN A 258 5.24 -9.87 11.37
N ILE A 259 4.77 -10.99 10.81
CA ILE A 259 4.26 -12.14 11.58
C ILE A 259 5.33 -12.68 12.53
N PHE A 260 6.59 -12.79 12.10
CA PHE A 260 7.70 -13.24 12.96
C PHE A 260 7.98 -12.27 14.11
N VAL A 261 7.86 -10.96 13.86
CA VAL A 261 7.98 -9.95 14.93
C VAL A 261 6.84 -10.09 15.92
N GLN A 262 5.61 -10.18 15.44
CA GLN A 262 4.43 -10.33 16.30
C GLN A 262 4.52 -11.61 17.15
N ALA A 263 4.91 -12.74 16.54
CA ALA A 263 5.14 -14.00 17.27
C ALA A 263 6.22 -13.85 18.37
N SER A 264 7.23 -13.01 18.12
CA SER A 264 8.27 -12.71 19.11
C SER A 264 7.75 -11.83 20.25
N VAL A 265 6.93 -10.81 19.94
CA VAL A 265 6.27 -9.94 20.94
C VAL A 265 5.32 -10.75 21.82
N ASN A 266 4.59 -11.71 21.25
CA ASN A 266 3.61 -12.54 21.99
C ASN A 266 4.27 -13.34 23.14
N ARG A 267 5.58 -13.57 23.08
CA ARG A 267 6.31 -14.26 24.16
C ARG A 267 6.45 -13.43 25.43
N PHE A 268 6.23 -12.13 25.38
CA PHE A 268 6.37 -11.22 26.53
C PHE A 268 5.04 -10.95 27.26
N GLY A 269 3.96 -11.62 26.85
CA GLY A 269 2.66 -11.55 27.52
C GLY A 269 1.75 -10.42 27.03
N ALA A 270 0.57 -10.34 27.64
CA ALA A 270 -0.54 -9.49 27.18
C ALA A 270 -0.20 -7.99 27.21
N GLU A 271 0.56 -7.54 28.21
CA GLU A 271 0.93 -6.12 28.34
C GLU A 271 1.86 -5.66 27.22
N ALA A 272 2.82 -6.52 26.83
CA ALA A 272 3.72 -6.26 25.72
C ALA A 272 2.98 -6.25 24.37
N ILE A 273 2.01 -7.16 24.18
CA ILE A 273 1.16 -7.20 22.99
C ILE A 273 0.33 -5.92 22.89
N ALA A 274 -0.35 -5.54 23.99
CA ALA A 274 -1.16 -4.33 24.02
C ALA A 274 -0.33 -3.06 23.78
N GLY A 275 0.82 -2.93 24.45
CA GLY A 275 1.74 -1.80 24.24
C GLY A 275 2.30 -1.74 22.81
N SER A 276 2.67 -2.88 22.24
CA SER A 276 3.10 -2.98 20.84
C SER A 276 2.00 -2.52 19.88
N THR A 277 0.75 -2.91 20.11
CA THR A 277 -0.40 -2.53 19.28
C THR A 277 -0.65 -1.02 19.32
N ILE A 278 -0.56 -0.39 20.50
CA ILE A 278 -0.68 1.06 20.66
C ILE A 278 0.42 1.78 19.85
N ALA A 279 1.68 1.35 20.00
CA ALA A 279 2.80 1.93 19.29
C ALA A 279 2.66 1.80 17.76
N MET A 280 2.19 0.64 17.27
CA MET A 280 1.95 0.41 15.84
C MET A 280 0.95 1.40 15.23
N ASN A 281 -0.09 1.80 15.97
CA ASN A 281 -1.04 2.80 15.45
C ASN A 281 -0.34 4.15 15.20
N PHE A 282 0.63 4.53 16.02
CA PHE A 282 1.42 5.74 15.80
C PHE A 282 2.41 5.59 14.65
N GLU A 283 3.05 4.43 14.52
CA GLU A 283 3.94 4.11 13.40
C GLU A 283 3.22 4.22 12.05
N TYR A 284 2.00 3.71 11.96
CA TYR A 284 1.23 3.79 10.71
C TYR A 284 0.94 5.23 10.27
N VAL A 285 0.72 6.17 11.21
CA VAL A 285 0.48 7.59 10.86
C VAL A 285 1.67 8.19 10.13
N THR A 286 2.88 7.97 10.65
CA THR A 286 4.13 8.47 10.05
C THR A 286 4.49 7.73 8.77
N TYR A 287 4.34 6.41 8.77
CA TYR A 287 4.65 5.57 7.62
C TYR A 287 3.75 5.83 6.40
N TYR A 288 2.46 6.14 6.60
CA TYR A 288 1.56 6.49 5.50
C TYR A 288 1.96 7.80 4.80
N ILE A 289 2.54 8.75 5.52
CA ILE A 289 3.10 9.96 4.92
C ILE A 289 4.28 9.57 4.00
N ILE A 290 5.20 8.74 4.50
CA ILE A 290 6.39 8.30 3.75
C ILE A 290 5.99 7.54 2.48
N THR A 291 5.08 6.59 2.59
CA THR A 291 4.62 5.79 1.45
C THR A 291 3.85 6.60 0.42
N ALA A 292 3.10 7.62 0.84
CA ALA A 292 2.42 8.53 -0.07
C ALA A 292 3.43 9.36 -0.90
N PHE A 293 4.51 9.85 -0.29
CA PHE A 293 5.60 10.49 -1.03
C PHE A 293 6.36 9.52 -1.94
N ALA A 294 6.56 8.27 -1.52
CA ALA A 294 7.16 7.24 -2.38
C ALA A 294 6.28 6.94 -3.60
N GLN A 295 4.96 6.93 -3.44
CA GLN A 295 4.01 6.77 -4.54
C GLN A 295 4.01 8.00 -5.47
N ALA A 296 4.07 9.21 -4.91
CA ALA A 296 4.23 10.44 -5.70
C ALA A 296 5.56 10.42 -6.48
N ALA A 297 6.67 10.04 -5.82
CA ALA A 297 7.97 9.89 -6.47
C ALA A 297 7.90 8.89 -7.64
N THR A 298 7.20 7.76 -7.49
CA THR A 298 6.99 6.79 -8.57
C THR A 298 6.26 7.41 -9.76
N THR A 299 5.14 8.10 -9.53
CA THR A 299 4.30 8.66 -10.59
C THR A 299 5.00 9.80 -11.32
N PHE A 300 5.53 10.78 -10.57
CA PHE A 300 6.24 11.93 -11.14
C PHE A 300 7.51 11.52 -11.90
N THR A 301 8.29 10.59 -11.33
CA THR A 301 9.48 10.07 -12.02
C THR A 301 9.09 9.32 -13.28
N SER A 302 8.03 8.52 -13.27
CA SER A 302 7.60 7.76 -14.44
C SER A 302 7.24 8.67 -15.62
N GLN A 303 6.52 9.79 -15.38
CA GLN A 303 6.19 10.77 -16.41
C GLN A 303 7.45 11.50 -16.91
N ASN A 304 8.26 12.05 -16.01
CA ASN A 304 9.43 12.85 -16.37
C ASN A 304 10.53 11.99 -17.02
N HIS A 305 10.75 10.76 -16.54
CA HIS A 305 11.68 9.82 -17.15
C HIS A 305 11.27 9.45 -18.58
N ALA A 306 9.99 9.18 -18.79
CA ALA A 306 9.45 8.86 -20.12
C ALA A 306 9.50 10.05 -21.09
N ALA A 307 9.47 11.28 -20.57
CA ALA A 307 9.65 12.52 -21.34
C ALA A 307 11.12 12.85 -21.60
N GLY A 308 12.09 12.09 -21.04
CA GLY A 308 13.52 12.38 -21.15
C GLY A 308 14.02 13.46 -20.17
N GLU A 309 13.18 13.93 -19.26
CA GLU A 309 13.47 15.01 -18.31
C GLU A 309 14.24 14.49 -17.07
N PHE A 310 15.44 13.93 -17.29
CA PHE A 310 16.26 13.30 -16.24
C PHE A 310 16.68 14.26 -15.13
N TRP A 311 16.90 15.54 -15.46
CA TRP A 311 17.19 16.56 -14.47
C TRP A 311 16.02 16.76 -13.51
N ARG A 312 14.79 16.75 -14.01
CA ARG A 312 13.60 16.84 -13.18
C ARG A 312 13.44 15.60 -12.31
N CYS A 313 13.79 14.40 -12.80
CA CYS A 313 13.79 13.18 -11.99
C CYS A 313 14.72 13.29 -10.77
N ARG A 314 15.93 13.85 -10.93
CA ARG A 314 16.84 14.13 -9.81
C ARG A 314 16.27 15.16 -8.84
N ARG A 315 15.55 16.16 -9.34
CA ARG A 315 14.89 17.16 -8.51
C ARG A 315 13.70 16.59 -7.77
N ILE A 316 12.92 15.69 -8.40
CA ILE A 316 11.83 14.94 -7.77
C ILE A 316 12.36 14.12 -6.59
N LEU A 317 13.43 13.36 -6.77
CA LEU A 317 14.07 12.59 -5.70
C LEU A 317 14.41 13.48 -4.49
N ARG A 318 15.09 14.60 -4.72
CA ARG A 318 15.51 15.52 -3.64
C ARG A 318 14.33 16.18 -2.95
N LEU A 319 13.33 16.64 -3.71
CA LEU A 319 12.15 17.28 -3.15
C LEU A 319 11.27 16.29 -2.40
N CYS A 320 11.03 15.09 -2.93
CA CYS A 320 10.28 14.06 -2.22
C CYS A 320 10.98 13.65 -0.92
N LEU A 321 12.31 13.49 -0.92
CA LEU A 321 13.08 13.23 0.31
C LEU A 321 12.93 14.36 1.33
N GLY A 322 13.15 15.61 0.91
CA GLY A 322 13.09 16.77 1.82
C GLY A 322 11.69 17.00 2.36
N LEU A 323 10.65 16.99 1.49
CA LEU A 323 9.27 17.19 1.89
C LEU A 323 8.74 16.05 2.75
N SER A 324 9.07 14.79 2.40
CA SER A 324 8.66 13.63 3.17
C SER A 324 9.30 13.63 4.56
N LEU A 325 10.60 13.90 4.66
CA LEU A 325 11.27 14.08 5.94
C LEU A 325 10.61 15.20 6.77
N LEU A 326 10.36 16.37 6.17
CA LEU A 326 9.72 17.48 6.88
C LEU A 326 8.32 17.10 7.38
N CYS A 327 7.47 16.54 6.50
CA CYS A 327 6.09 16.19 6.83
C CYS A 327 5.97 15.03 7.81
N SER A 328 6.88 14.03 7.76
CA SER A 328 6.87 12.89 8.68
C SER A 328 7.53 13.20 10.03
N THR A 329 8.49 14.13 10.06
CA THR A 329 9.24 14.46 11.28
C THR A 329 8.38 15.21 12.30
N VAL A 330 7.45 16.07 11.86
CA VAL A 330 6.58 16.83 12.77
C VAL A 330 5.69 15.91 13.63
N PRO A 331 4.82 15.03 13.06
CA PRO A 331 4.02 14.11 13.87
C PRO A 331 4.89 13.14 14.66
N PHE A 332 6.01 12.72 14.11
CA PHE A 332 6.97 11.86 14.75
C PHE A 332 7.51 12.47 16.07
N PHE A 333 8.03 13.69 16.06
CA PHE A 333 8.51 14.33 17.28
C PHE A 333 7.39 14.52 18.31
N ALA A 334 6.18 14.87 17.87
CA ALA A 334 5.03 14.97 18.76
C ALA A 334 4.73 13.61 19.44
N ILE A 335 4.75 12.52 18.69
CA ILE A 335 4.49 11.18 19.23
C ILE A 335 5.59 10.77 20.22
N VAL A 336 6.86 10.96 19.90
CA VAL A 336 7.97 10.61 20.78
C VAL A 336 7.98 11.45 22.08
N LEU A 337 7.71 12.75 21.95
CA LEU A 337 7.70 13.67 23.10
C LEU A 337 6.52 13.41 24.05
N PHE A 338 5.34 13.16 23.50
CA PHE A 338 4.11 12.92 24.26
C PHE A 338 3.72 11.45 24.36
N ARG A 339 4.64 10.50 24.13
CA ARG A 339 4.36 9.06 24.02
C ARG A 339 3.56 8.51 25.21
N ASP A 340 3.89 8.90 26.44
CA ASP A 340 3.25 8.38 27.64
C ASP A 340 1.81 8.94 27.77
N THR A 341 1.63 10.24 27.49
CA THR A 341 0.30 10.88 27.44
C THR A 341 -0.58 10.30 26.33
N LEU A 342 -0.02 10.16 25.13
CA LEU A 342 -0.75 9.59 23.98
C LEU A 342 -1.10 8.12 24.18
N SER A 343 -0.19 7.32 24.75
CA SER A 343 -0.47 5.92 25.10
C SER A 343 -1.51 5.82 26.22
N GLY A 344 -1.48 6.76 27.17
CA GLY A 344 -2.45 6.88 28.25
C GLY A 344 -3.89 7.15 27.80
N LEU A 345 -4.10 7.68 26.59
CA LEU A 345 -5.43 7.82 25.99
C LEU A 345 -6.08 6.47 25.64
N PHE A 346 -5.27 5.43 25.42
CA PHE A 346 -5.76 4.09 25.09
C PHE A 346 -5.96 3.21 26.32
N THR A 347 -5.18 3.41 27.37
CA THR A 347 -5.23 2.57 28.59
C THR A 347 -4.64 3.28 29.81
N PRO A 348 -5.19 3.08 30.99
CA PRO A 348 -4.59 3.54 32.25
C PRO A 348 -3.50 2.59 32.78
N ASN A 349 -3.27 1.41 32.17
CA ASN A 349 -2.29 0.43 32.65
C ASN A 349 -0.86 0.90 32.39
N ALA A 350 -0.13 1.20 33.46
CA ALA A 350 1.24 1.71 33.40
C ALA A 350 2.24 0.73 32.72
N ALA A 351 2.06 -0.59 32.87
CA ALA A 351 2.92 -1.58 32.24
C ALA A 351 2.74 -1.62 30.72
N VAL A 352 1.49 -1.44 30.24
CA VAL A 352 1.18 -1.32 28.81
C VAL A 352 1.78 -0.03 28.23
N ILE A 353 1.64 1.10 28.92
CA ILE A 353 2.22 2.40 28.53
C ILE A 353 3.74 2.29 28.44
N GLN A 354 4.38 1.67 29.43
CA GLN A 354 5.83 1.43 29.43
C GLN A 354 6.27 0.58 28.23
N SER A 355 5.54 -0.52 27.94
CA SER A 355 5.82 -1.39 26.77
C SER A 355 5.67 -0.64 25.45
N ALA A 356 4.65 0.21 25.30
CA ALA A 356 4.47 1.07 24.14
C ALA A 356 5.64 2.05 23.99
N GLY A 357 6.06 2.68 25.11
CA GLY A 357 7.20 3.60 25.16
C GLY A 357 8.51 2.95 24.72
N VAL A 358 8.75 1.70 25.09
CA VAL A 358 9.93 0.93 24.63
C VAL A 358 9.94 0.80 23.12
N ARG A 359 8.82 0.40 22.50
CA ARG A 359 8.71 0.26 21.05
C ARG A 359 8.88 1.62 20.34
N ILE A 360 8.21 2.66 20.83
CA ILE A 360 8.30 4.02 20.29
C ILE A 360 9.76 4.51 20.29
N LEU A 361 10.49 4.33 21.41
CA LEU A 361 11.86 4.81 21.52
C LEU A 361 12.86 3.96 20.71
N CYS A 362 12.69 2.65 20.66
CA CYS A 362 13.63 1.78 19.97
C CYS A 362 13.39 1.71 18.45
N MET A 363 12.18 1.96 17.99
CA MET A 363 11.79 1.79 16.60
C MET A 363 11.36 3.12 15.98
N LEU A 364 10.31 3.74 16.50
CA LEU A 364 9.73 4.96 15.91
C LEU A 364 10.76 6.10 15.86
N LEU A 365 11.64 6.23 16.85
CA LEU A 365 12.73 7.22 16.87
C LEU A 365 13.61 7.19 15.60
N PHE A 366 13.73 6.05 14.96
CA PHE A 366 14.52 5.86 13.75
C PHE A 366 13.70 5.75 12.47
N GLU A 367 12.37 5.83 12.54
CA GLU A 367 11.48 5.69 11.39
C GLU A 367 11.74 6.72 10.27
N PRO A 368 12.23 7.97 10.54
CA PRO A 368 12.65 8.87 9.47
C PRO A 368 13.68 8.28 8.50
N LEU A 369 14.46 7.27 8.91
CA LEU A 369 15.35 6.52 8.02
C LEU A 369 14.59 5.82 6.87
N CYS A 370 13.31 5.49 7.08
CA CYS A 370 12.48 4.87 6.05
C CYS A 370 12.37 5.74 4.79
N ASN A 371 12.40 7.08 4.95
CA ASN A 371 12.42 7.99 3.80
C ASN A 371 13.60 7.73 2.86
N LEU A 372 14.77 7.37 3.42
CA LEU A 372 16.02 7.22 2.68
C LEU A 372 16.06 5.97 1.80
N TYR A 373 15.16 5.01 1.99
CA TYR A 373 15.05 3.87 1.09
C TYR A 373 13.71 3.84 0.35
N GLU A 374 12.58 4.26 0.95
CA GLU A 374 11.26 4.22 0.30
C GLU A 374 11.16 5.21 -0.86
N ILE A 375 11.64 6.46 -0.69
CA ILE A 375 11.60 7.46 -1.75
C ILE A 375 12.48 7.06 -2.94
N PRO A 376 13.77 6.67 -2.76
CA PRO A 376 14.58 6.13 -3.83
C PRO A 376 14.00 4.88 -4.49
N ALA A 377 13.39 3.97 -3.71
CA ALA A 377 12.70 2.82 -4.26
C ALA A 377 11.53 3.23 -5.17
N GLY A 378 10.77 4.26 -4.78
CA GLY A 378 9.72 4.85 -5.61
C GLY A 378 10.26 5.40 -6.93
N VAL A 379 11.37 6.12 -6.88
CA VAL A 379 12.04 6.64 -8.09
C VAL A 379 12.54 5.52 -9.00
N LEU A 380 13.16 4.48 -8.45
CA LEU A 380 13.59 3.31 -9.23
C LEU A 380 12.42 2.61 -9.90
N ARG A 381 11.30 2.41 -9.17
CA ARG A 381 10.06 1.86 -9.74
C ARG A 381 9.52 2.71 -10.90
N GLY A 382 9.48 4.03 -10.71
CA GLY A 382 9.05 4.98 -11.74
C GLY A 382 9.95 4.99 -12.99
N SER A 383 11.24 4.78 -12.83
CA SER A 383 12.21 4.65 -13.92
C SER A 383 12.17 3.29 -14.62
N GLY A 384 11.38 2.32 -14.11
CA GLY A 384 11.22 0.98 -14.69
C GLY A 384 12.07 -0.12 -14.05
N TYR A 385 12.80 0.16 -12.98
CA TYR A 385 13.67 -0.80 -12.28
C TYR A 385 12.97 -1.38 -11.02
N ALA A 386 11.71 -1.82 -11.14
CA ALA A 386 10.90 -2.26 -9.99
C ALA A 386 11.46 -3.49 -9.26
N LEU A 387 12.16 -4.37 -9.95
CA LEU A 387 12.73 -5.59 -9.36
C LEU A 387 13.82 -5.27 -8.33
N TYR A 388 14.66 -4.28 -8.59
CA TYR A 388 15.78 -3.95 -7.71
C TYR A 388 15.34 -3.49 -6.31
N PRO A 389 14.45 -2.47 -6.15
CA PRO A 389 13.96 -2.08 -4.84
C PRO A 389 13.20 -3.20 -4.14
N ALA A 390 12.47 -4.06 -4.87
CA ALA A 390 11.84 -5.23 -4.28
C ALA A 390 12.86 -6.17 -3.64
N LEU A 391 13.91 -6.54 -4.36
CA LEU A 391 14.99 -7.39 -3.84
C LEU A 391 15.75 -6.71 -2.69
N SER A 392 16.04 -5.41 -2.80
CA SER A 392 16.70 -4.65 -1.73
C SER A 392 15.92 -4.68 -0.42
N THR A 393 14.59 -4.51 -0.49
CA THR A 393 13.72 -4.59 0.69
C THR A 393 13.59 -6.02 1.21
N MET A 394 13.46 -7.02 0.32
CA MET A 394 13.39 -8.42 0.74
C MET A 394 14.65 -8.86 1.49
N VAL A 395 15.82 -8.48 1.01
CA VAL A 395 17.10 -8.83 1.65
C VAL A 395 17.35 -7.93 2.87
N GLY A 396 17.33 -6.62 2.70
CA GLY A 396 17.72 -5.66 3.74
C GLY A 396 16.71 -5.60 4.88
N THR A 397 15.40 -5.69 4.59
CA THR A 397 14.38 -5.60 5.62
C THR A 397 13.91 -6.98 6.08
N CYS A 398 13.49 -7.86 5.17
CA CYS A 398 12.80 -9.09 5.57
C CYS A 398 13.78 -10.19 5.98
N ALA A 399 14.75 -10.53 5.15
CA ALA A 399 15.73 -11.58 5.47
C ALA A 399 16.58 -11.22 6.67
N PHE A 400 17.03 -9.96 6.76
CA PHE A 400 17.79 -9.47 7.92
C PHE A 400 16.98 -9.56 9.21
N ARG A 401 15.68 -9.21 9.18
CA ARG A 401 14.77 -9.29 10.32
C ARG A 401 14.64 -10.72 10.84
N ILE A 402 14.40 -11.66 9.93
CA ILE A 402 14.30 -13.09 10.28
C ILE A 402 15.62 -13.58 10.86
N ALA A 403 16.76 -13.28 10.21
CA ALA A 403 18.09 -13.65 10.73
C ALA A 403 18.34 -13.07 12.14
N TRP A 404 17.99 -11.80 12.38
CA TRP A 404 18.11 -11.15 13.68
C TRP A 404 17.31 -11.87 14.76
N ILE A 405 16.06 -12.26 14.47
CA ILE A 405 15.19 -12.96 15.42
C ILE A 405 15.78 -14.31 15.83
N TYR A 406 16.32 -15.06 14.87
CA TYR A 406 16.87 -16.40 15.13
C TYR A 406 18.30 -16.40 15.67
N THR A 407 19.02 -15.29 15.60
CA THR A 407 20.41 -15.17 16.09
C THR A 407 20.48 -14.25 17.31
N VAL A 408 20.50 -12.95 17.10
CA VAL A 408 20.76 -11.94 18.14
C VAL A 408 19.65 -11.91 19.20
N PHE A 409 18.39 -11.84 18.76
CA PHE A 409 17.26 -11.85 19.69
C PHE A 409 17.15 -13.16 20.47
N ARG A 410 17.46 -14.30 19.84
CA ARG A 410 17.48 -15.59 20.53
C ARG A 410 18.52 -15.64 21.65
N ALA A 411 19.68 -15.00 21.46
CA ALA A 411 20.73 -14.94 22.44
C ALA A 411 20.39 -14.03 23.65
N LYS A 412 19.63 -12.95 23.40
CA LYS A 412 19.19 -12.00 24.44
C LYS A 412 17.73 -11.60 24.20
N PRO A 413 16.76 -12.42 24.66
CA PRO A 413 15.34 -12.20 24.38
C PRO A 413 14.75 -11.08 25.25
N THR A 414 14.86 -9.84 24.81
CA THR A 414 14.27 -8.66 25.44
C THR A 414 13.54 -7.81 24.39
N LEU A 415 12.46 -7.10 24.77
CA LEU A 415 11.73 -6.21 23.86
C LEU A 415 12.64 -5.17 23.18
N PRO A 416 13.54 -4.45 23.89
CA PRO A 416 14.46 -3.54 23.20
C PRO A 416 15.32 -4.23 22.16
N MET A 417 15.85 -5.45 22.44
CA MET A 417 16.67 -6.19 21.48
C MET A 417 15.89 -6.62 20.24
N LEU A 418 14.61 -6.92 20.39
CA LEU A 418 13.72 -7.20 19.24
C LEU A 418 13.56 -5.95 18.36
N TYR A 419 13.31 -4.80 18.96
CA TYR A 419 13.04 -3.57 18.24
C TYR A 419 14.29 -2.89 17.67
N HIS A 420 15.46 -3.08 18.25
CA HIS A 420 16.73 -2.58 17.69
C HIS A 420 17.08 -3.21 16.33
N ALA A 421 16.43 -4.32 15.96
CA ALA A 421 16.52 -4.84 14.59
C ALA A 421 16.14 -3.79 13.54
N PHE A 422 15.11 -2.97 13.82
CA PHE A 422 14.52 -2.08 12.82
C PHE A 422 15.48 -0.99 12.31
N PRO A 423 16.14 -0.18 13.14
CA PRO A 423 17.12 0.78 12.66
C PRO A 423 18.24 0.14 11.82
N LEU A 424 18.71 -1.04 12.21
CA LEU A 424 19.79 -1.73 11.51
C LEU A 424 19.36 -2.28 10.15
N LEU A 425 18.17 -2.88 10.07
CA LEU A 425 17.63 -3.37 8.81
C LEU A 425 17.30 -2.22 7.85
N TRP A 426 16.83 -1.08 8.36
CA TRP A 426 16.62 0.11 7.54
C TRP A 426 17.95 0.66 7.01
N ALA A 427 18.98 0.73 7.84
CA ALA A 427 20.34 1.11 7.41
C ALA A 427 20.88 0.18 6.31
N ALA A 428 20.71 -1.14 6.46
CA ALA A 428 21.08 -2.11 5.42
C ALA A 428 20.29 -1.88 4.11
N THR A 429 18.98 -1.64 4.22
CA THR A 429 18.13 -1.38 3.04
C THR A 429 18.48 -0.06 2.36
N ILE A 430 18.84 0.98 3.12
CA ILE A 430 19.33 2.27 2.59
C ILE A 430 20.59 2.03 1.75
N VAL A 431 21.57 1.30 2.29
CA VAL A 431 22.81 0.99 1.56
C VAL A 431 22.50 0.25 0.27
N LEU A 432 21.69 -0.81 0.32
CA LEU A 432 21.32 -1.58 -0.87
C LEU A 432 20.61 -0.69 -1.90
N THR A 433 19.66 0.14 -1.48
CA THR A 433 18.92 1.01 -2.39
C THR A 433 19.82 2.10 -2.99
N ALA A 434 20.74 2.66 -2.21
CA ALA A 434 21.73 3.63 -2.68
C ALA A 434 22.68 3.00 -3.72
N LEU A 435 23.17 1.79 -3.48
CA LEU A 435 23.96 1.02 -4.46
C LEU A 435 23.18 0.83 -5.76
N GLY A 436 21.86 0.57 -5.67
CA GLY A 436 21.00 0.47 -6.85
C GLY A 436 20.91 1.77 -7.65
N LEU A 437 20.78 2.91 -6.99
CA LEU A 437 20.77 4.21 -7.67
C LEU A 437 22.10 4.48 -8.38
N LEU A 438 23.22 4.10 -7.76
CA LEU A 438 24.55 4.29 -8.33
C LEU A 438 24.82 3.33 -9.50
N ALA A 439 24.43 2.06 -9.36
CA ALA A 439 24.68 1.03 -10.37
C ALA A 439 23.77 1.16 -11.60
N LEU A 440 22.48 1.38 -11.38
CA LEU A 440 21.47 1.46 -12.45
C LEU A 440 21.45 2.81 -13.16
N ARG A 441 21.99 3.86 -12.54
CA ARG A 441 22.08 5.22 -13.08
C ARG A 441 20.78 5.67 -13.77
N PRO A 442 19.62 5.63 -13.08
CA PRO A 442 18.32 5.83 -13.73
C PRO A 442 18.13 7.22 -14.35
N PHE A 443 19.05 8.14 -14.10
CA PHE A 443 19.04 9.51 -14.63
C PHE A 443 20.13 9.77 -15.69
N ALA A 444 20.76 8.72 -16.22
CA ALA A 444 21.74 8.88 -17.30
C ALA A 444 21.03 8.97 -18.65
N PRO A 445 21.47 9.84 -19.57
CA PRO A 445 21.00 9.81 -20.95
C PRO A 445 21.26 8.42 -21.55
N GLY A 446 20.23 7.81 -22.17
CA GLY A 446 20.33 6.46 -22.74
C GLY A 446 20.01 5.30 -21.79
N SER A 447 19.56 5.56 -20.56
CA SER A 447 19.11 4.53 -19.61
C SER A 447 17.77 3.86 -20.00
N GLU A 448 17.28 4.06 -21.22
CA GLU A 448 16.15 3.31 -21.76
C GLU A 448 16.55 1.83 -21.91
N HIS A 449 15.72 0.93 -21.39
CA HIS A 449 15.95 -0.52 -21.51
C HIS A 449 16.19 -0.93 -22.96
N PRO A 450 17.22 -1.78 -23.25
CA PRO A 450 17.63 -2.18 -24.62
C PRO A 450 16.54 -2.90 -25.43
N HIS A 451 15.38 -3.22 -24.83
CA HIS A 451 14.28 -3.88 -25.52
C HIS A 451 13.35 -2.94 -26.30
N THR A 452 13.46 -1.61 -26.17
CA THR A 452 12.65 -0.66 -26.93
C THR A 452 13.32 -0.19 -28.22
N THR A 453 14.63 -0.29 -28.32
CA THR A 453 15.43 0.16 -29.49
C THR A 453 15.46 -0.85 -30.66
N ALA A 454 15.07 -2.11 -30.44
CA ALA A 454 15.06 -3.11 -31.52
C ALA A 454 13.85 -3.00 -32.47
N GLN A 455 12.79 -2.31 -32.09
CA GLN A 455 11.60 -2.12 -32.95
C GLN A 455 11.58 -0.82 -33.74
N SER A 456 12.37 0.19 -33.38
CA SER A 456 12.45 1.44 -34.15
C SER A 456 13.45 1.41 -35.32
N ARG A 457 14.22 0.32 -35.49
CA ARG A 457 15.16 0.11 -36.63
C ARG A 457 14.61 -0.82 -37.72
N ARG A 458 13.34 -1.15 -37.67
CA ARG A 458 12.64 -1.94 -38.71
C ARG A 458 11.37 -1.24 -39.16
N VAL A 459 11.48 0.00 -39.62
CA VAL A 459 10.55 0.66 -40.54
C VAL A 459 11.35 1.40 -41.59
#